data_72ada90823fdca05c69465815dbfdefa
#
_entry.id   72ada90823fdca05c69465815dbfdefa
#
_cell.length_a   1.000
_cell.length_b   1.000
_cell.length_c   1.000
_cell.angle_alpha   90.00
_cell.angle_beta   90.00
_cell.angle_gamma   90.00
#
_symmetry.space_group_name_H-M   'P 1'
#
loop_
_entity.id
_entity.type
_entity.pdbx_description
1 polymer ?
#
loop_
_entity_poly.entity_id
_entity_poly.type
_entity_poly.pdbx_seq_one_letter_code
_entity_poly.pdbx_strand_id
1 'polypeptide(L)'
;MSNKIFKGIWIVALSVFLASLVFIMGISYNYFTGLQKSQLRNETELAAQGVANVGMNYFDNLNTEGYRITWIGADGDVLYDSDADSTTMENHMERKEVKQALAEGYGESTRYSNTLSDKQLYAAKRLPDGSVVRLSIVQVAVWALILGFAQPICIVVVIAFVLTFVLASRIAKKIVKPINEMDPDKPEQYYGKENYKEVEPLLLHIAAQRNQLKRDQEQIEKTALIRQEFTANVSHELKTPLHAISGYAELLENGMVKEEDIKPFAGKIRNESSRMTKLVEDIIELTKLDNGGAEMEWEDCNLLRIAENAVDSLDAAASALNITVSVDGTDAPIKGIPQTLYSILYNLCDNAIKYNHAGGSVSVKVCPQKNETVLTIRDTGVGIPEECQDRVFERFYRVDRSHSTEIGGTGLGLSIVKHAVMIHGGRIKIKSEIGKGTEFVVTIPNKPKQML
;
A
#
# COMPACT_ATOMS: atom_id res chain seq x y z
N MET A 1 6.53 9.43 17.52
CA MET A 1 6.65 7.97 17.69
C MET A 1 7.41 7.58 18.95
N SER A 2 8.58 8.13 19.23
CA SER A 2 9.43 7.90 20.42
C SER A 2 8.66 7.92 21.76
N ASN A 3 7.87 8.94 22.06
CA ASN A 3 7.11 9.05 23.33
C ASN A 3 6.07 7.96 23.56
N LYS A 4 5.47 7.41 22.51
CA LYS A 4 4.49 6.31 22.66
C LYS A 4 5.17 4.99 22.98
N ILE A 5 6.29 4.70 22.30
CA ILE A 5 7.10 3.51 22.56
C ILE A 5 7.71 3.57 23.96
N PHE A 6 8.24 4.72 24.34
CA PHE A 6 8.78 4.96 25.67
C PHE A 6 7.73 4.72 26.76
N LYS A 7 6.52 5.30 26.64
CA LYS A 7 5.41 5.09 27.58
C LYS A 7 4.98 3.61 27.65
N GLY A 8 4.93 2.91 26.51
CA GLY A 8 4.58 1.49 26.46
C GLY A 8 5.59 0.62 27.24
N ILE A 9 6.88 0.82 27.00
CA ILE A 9 7.95 0.09 27.72
C ILE A 9 7.85 0.36 29.23
N TRP A 10 7.57 1.61 29.62
CA TRP A 10 7.42 2.00 31.03
C TRP A 10 6.24 1.33 31.69
N ILE A 11 5.08 1.27 31.05
CA ILE A 11 3.87 0.61 31.60
C ILE A 11 4.13 -0.87 31.82
N VAL A 12 4.75 -1.54 30.84
CA VAL A 12 5.08 -2.98 30.96
C VAL A 12 6.10 -3.21 32.07
N ALA A 13 7.17 -2.43 32.13
CA ALA A 13 8.19 -2.57 33.18
C ALA A 13 7.58 -2.34 34.58
N LEU A 14 6.75 -1.34 34.75
CA LEU A 14 6.07 -1.05 36.03
C LEU A 14 5.10 -2.18 36.42
N SER A 15 4.32 -2.71 35.47
CA SER A 15 3.36 -3.78 35.76
C SER A 15 4.07 -5.08 36.16
N VAL A 16 5.15 -5.46 35.48
CA VAL A 16 5.97 -6.63 35.83
C VAL A 16 6.61 -6.44 37.22
N PHE A 17 7.13 -5.25 37.49
CA PHE A 17 7.71 -4.93 38.78
C PHE A 17 6.69 -5.07 39.92
N LEU A 18 5.47 -4.48 39.77
CA LEU A 18 4.42 -4.57 40.78
C LEU A 18 3.96 -6.03 41.00
N ALA A 19 3.80 -6.78 39.92
CA ALA A 19 3.44 -8.21 40.02
C ALA A 19 4.53 -9.01 40.77
N SER A 20 5.80 -8.78 40.45
CA SER A 20 6.93 -9.44 41.12
C SER A 20 6.99 -9.08 42.60
N LEU A 21 6.74 -7.82 42.95
CA LEU A 21 6.73 -7.34 44.33
C LEU A 21 5.66 -8.04 45.16
N VAL A 22 4.42 -8.09 44.64
CA VAL A 22 3.29 -8.80 45.30
C VAL A 22 3.62 -10.28 45.47
N PHE A 23 4.20 -10.93 44.48
CA PHE A 23 4.57 -12.32 44.51
C PHE A 23 5.66 -12.62 45.57
N ILE A 24 6.73 -11.81 45.57
CA ILE A 24 7.82 -11.95 46.55
C ILE A 24 7.32 -11.70 47.96
N MET A 25 6.46 -10.69 48.17
CA MET A 25 5.86 -10.39 49.48
C MET A 25 5.02 -11.55 49.96
N GLY A 26 4.20 -12.18 49.10
CA GLY A 26 3.38 -13.34 49.45
C GLY A 26 4.24 -14.55 49.87
N ILE A 27 5.29 -14.86 49.10
CA ILE A 27 6.22 -15.94 49.44
C ILE A 27 6.95 -15.65 50.74
N SER A 28 7.48 -14.46 50.94
CA SER A 28 8.19 -14.05 52.14
C SER A 28 7.30 -14.14 53.38
N TYR A 29 6.07 -13.67 53.29
CA TYR A 29 5.10 -13.76 54.35
C TYR A 29 4.85 -15.22 54.80
N ASN A 30 4.59 -16.09 53.83
CA ASN A 30 4.37 -17.52 54.13
C ASN A 30 5.61 -18.18 54.72
N TYR A 31 6.79 -17.86 54.20
CA TYR A 31 8.05 -18.39 54.70
C TYR A 31 8.33 -17.97 56.16
N PHE A 32 8.19 -16.65 56.46
CA PHE A 32 8.43 -16.14 57.82
C PHE A 32 7.38 -16.63 58.81
N THR A 33 6.12 -16.73 58.39
CA THR A 33 5.08 -17.31 59.23
C THR A 33 5.34 -18.80 59.54
N GLY A 34 5.80 -19.55 58.56
CA GLY A 34 6.20 -20.96 58.75
C GLY A 34 7.39 -21.09 59.72
N LEU A 35 8.40 -20.22 59.56
CA LEU A 35 9.58 -20.20 60.40
C LEU A 35 9.21 -19.85 61.87
N GLN A 36 8.36 -18.83 62.10
CA GLN A 36 7.89 -18.47 63.44
C GLN A 36 7.10 -19.60 64.08
N LYS A 37 6.24 -20.30 63.36
CA LYS A 37 5.51 -21.48 63.90
C LYS A 37 6.45 -22.58 64.28
N SER A 38 7.43 -22.90 63.45
CA SER A 38 8.43 -23.93 63.74
C SER A 38 9.29 -23.58 64.96
N GLN A 39 9.70 -22.33 65.05
CA GLN A 39 10.44 -21.82 66.20
C GLN A 39 9.60 -21.90 67.49
N LEU A 40 8.35 -21.40 67.46
CA LEU A 40 7.45 -21.44 68.59
C LEU A 40 7.22 -22.88 69.05
N ARG A 41 7.08 -23.82 68.12
CA ARG A 41 6.93 -25.24 68.43
C ARG A 41 8.15 -25.79 69.19
N ASN A 42 9.36 -25.51 68.70
CA ASN A 42 10.60 -25.98 69.32
C ASN A 42 10.78 -25.39 70.72
N GLU A 43 10.50 -24.09 70.89
CA GLU A 43 10.58 -23.44 72.19
C GLU A 43 9.54 -23.99 73.16
N THR A 44 8.31 -24.27 72.65
CA THR A 44 7.27 -24.88 73.48
C THR A 44 7.65 -26.29 73.94
N GLU A 45 8.30 -27.06 73.09
CA GLU A 45 8.77 -28.42 73.46
C GLU A 45 9.88 -28.35 74.50
N LEU A 46 10.85 -27.42 74.33
CA LEU A 46 11.92 -27.21 75.31
C LEU A 46 11.37 -26.71 76.66
N ALA A 47 10.48 -25.75 76.62
CA ALA A 47 9.80 -25.27 77.88
C ALA A 47 9.03 -26.38 78.57
N ALA A 48 8.28 -27.19 77.85
CA ALA A 48 7.54 -28.34 78.38
C ALA A 48 8.47 -29.37 79.02
N GLN A 49 9.60 -29.68 78.39
CA GLN A 49 10.63 -30.58 79.01
C GLN A 49 11.23 -29.97 80.30
N GLY A 50 11.51 -28.64 80.27
CA GLY A 50 11.99 -27.92 81.42
C GLY A 50 11.03 -27.98 82.62
N VAL A 51 9.78 -27.68 82.37
CA VAL A 51 8.70 -27.71 83.40
C VAL A 51 8.47 -29.14 83.90
N ALA A 52 8.50 -30.14 83.01
CA ALA A 52 8.32 -31.52 83.42
C ALA A 52 9.48 -32.00 84.34
N ASN A 53 10.71 -31.49 84.18
CA ASN A 53 11.86 -31.90 84.95
C ASN A 53 12.03 -31.23 86.32
N VAL A 54 11.74 -29.87 86.37
CA VAL A 54 12.00 -29.10 87.59
C VAL A 54 10.75 -28.35 88.14
N GLY A 55 9.60 -28.47 87.49
CA GLY A 55 8.37 -27.91 87.95
C GLY A 55 8.39 -26.34 87.96
N MET A 56 7.84 -25.75 89.03
CA MET A 56 7.75 -24.28 89.18
C MET A 56 9.11 -23.57 89.20
N ASN A 57 10.18 -24.24 89.68
CA ASN A 57 11.54 -23.67 89.70
C ASN A 57 12.11 -23.41 88.29
N TYR A 58 11.45 -23.92 87.21
CA TYR A 58 11.81 -23.63 85.82
C TYR A 58 11.68 -22.15 85.50
N PHE A 59 10.76 -21.46 86.15
CA PHE A 59 10.39 -20.07 85.87
C PHE A 59 11.22 -19.03 86.68
N ASP A 60 11.98 -19.44 87.71
CA ASP A 60 12.65 -18.53 88.64
C ASP A 60 13.71 -17.64 88.00
N ASN A 61 14.35 -18.07 86.91
CA ASN A 61 15.41 -17.29 86.22
C ASN A 61 15.17 -17.26 84.70
N LEU A 62 13.93 -17.47 84.25
CA LEU A 62 13.64 -17.55 82.84
C LEU A 62 13.57 -16.14 82.22
N ASN A 63 14.42 -15.86 81.21
CA ASN A 63 14.24 -14.67 80.39
C ASN A 63 13.25 -14.99 79.30
N THR A 64 12.06 -14.35 79.36
CA THR A 64 10.95 -14.53 78.42
C THR A 64 10.82 -13.46 77.39
N GLU A 65 11.93 -12.71 77.08
CA GLU A 65 11.87 -11.67 76.04
C GLU A 65 11.31 -12.22 74.72
N GLY A 66 10.17 -11.67 74.33
CA GLY A 66 9.49 -12.03 73.06
C GLY A 66 8.54 -13.21 73.11
N TYR A 67 8.48 -13.97 74.23
CA TYR A 67 7.54 -15.06 74.43
C TYR A 67 6.74 -14.87 75.72
N ARG A 68 5.44 -15.18 75.67
CA ARG A 68 4.62 -15.34 76.87
C ARG A 68 4.48 -16.83 77.13
N ILE A 69 4.77 -17.23 78.36
CA ILE A 69 4.69 -18.64 78.81
C ILE A 69 3.55 -18.73 79.85
N THR A 70 2.67 -19.72 79.66
CA THR A 70 1.58 -20.01 80.58
C THR A 70 1.65 -21.50 80.93
N TRP A 71 1.67 -21.85 82.20
CA TRP A 71 1.54 -23.23 82.64
C TRP A 71 0.11 -23.43 83.17
N ILE A 72 -0.57 -24.42 82.63
CA ILE A 72 -1.99 -24.69 82.85
C ILE A 72 -2.14 -26.07 83.45
N GLY A 73 -2.86 -26.17 84.55
CA GLY A 73 -3.18 -27.45 85.23
C GLY A 73 -4.04 -28.35 84.34
N ALA A 74 -4.15 -29.61 84.73
CA ALA A 74 -4.99 -30.61 84.07
C ALA A 74 -6.49 -30.29 84.12
N ASP A 75 -6.90 -29.45 85.03
CA ASP A 75 -8.23 -28.88 85.23
C ASP A 75 -8.49 -27.60 84.41
N GLY A 76 -7.45 -27.08 83.79
CA GLY A 76 -7.48 -25.87 82.95
C GLY A 76 -7.18 -24.57 83.70
N ASP A 77 -6.92 -24.62 84.99
CA ASP A 77 -6.55 -23.49 85.81
C ASP A 77 -5.13 -23.06 85.54
N VAL A 78 -4.85 -21.74 85.50
CA VAL A 78 -3.50 -21.22 85.18
C VAL A 78 -2.63 -21.28 86.46
N LEU A 79 -1.60 -22.11 86.41
CA LEU A 79 -0.64 -22.28 87.50
C LEU A 79 0.45 -21.22 87.51
N TYR A 80 0.85 -20.76 86.32
CA TYR A 80 1.87 -19.72 86.11
C TYR A 80 1.63 -19.02 84.80
N ASP A 81 1.91 -17.73 84.76
CA ASP A 81 1.93 -16.91 83.51
C ASP A 81 3.06 -15.87 83.65
N SER A 82 3.84 -15.66 82.56
CA SER A 82 4.99 -14.76 82.56
C SER A 82 4.57 -13.27 82.53
N ASP A 83 3.40 -12.91 82.06
CA ASP A 83 2.98 -11.54 81.77
C ASP A 83 1.79 -11.07 82.64
N ALA A 84 1.07 -12.00 83.34
CA ALA A 84 -0.13 -11.66 84.10
C ALA A 84 -0.17 -12.52 85.38
N ASP A 85 -0.91 -11.97 86.41
CA ASP A 85 -1.17 -12.72 87.59
C ASP A 85 -2.10 -13.91 87.34
N SER A 86 -1.58 -15.14 87.57
CA SER A 86 -2.31 -16.39 87.33
C SER A 86 -3.59 -16.51 88.13
N THR A 87 -3.72 -15.85 89.30
CA THR A 87 -4.88 -15.88 90.17
C THR A 87 -6.07 -15.16 89.60
N THR A 88 -5.83 -14.23 88.68
CA THR A 88 -6.89 -13.40 88.02
C THR A 88 -7.35 -13.92 86.69
N MET A 89 -6.73 -15.04 86.21
CA MET A 89 -6.97 -15.56 84.89
C MET A 89 -8.16 -16.51 84.89
N GLU A 90 -8.94 -16.45 83.78
CA GLU A 90 -9.99 -17.38 83.46
C GLU A 90 -9.44 -18.78 83.19
N ASN A 91 -10.22 -19.79 83.38
CA ASN A 91 -9.86 -21.18 83.06
C ASN A 91 -9.61 -21.32 81.55
N HIS A 92 -8.48 -21.93 81.18
CA HIS A 92 -8.00 -22.02 79.80
C HIS A 92 -8.35 -23.33 79.10
N MET A 93 -9.17 -24.21 79.69
CA MET A 93 -9.56 -25.53 79.13
C MET A 93 -10.20 -25.40 77.73
N GLU A 94 -11.00 -24.35 77.53
CA GLU A 94 -11.70 -24.12 76.26
C GLU A 94 -10.87 -23.50 75.14
N ARG A 95 -9.59 -23.20 75.38
CA ARG A 95 -8.67 -22.64 74.38
C ARG A 95 -8.32 -23.71 73.36
N LYS A 96 -8.42 -23.37 72.04
CA LYS A 96 -8.24 -24.33 70.92
C LYS A 96 -6.91 -25.08 70.98
N GLU A 97 -5.82 -24.35 71.23
CA GLU A 97 -4.47 -24.91 71.37
C GLU A 97 -4.35 -25.86 72.58
N VAL A 98 -5.03 -25.56 73.72
CA VAL A 98 -5.04 -26.38 74.93
C VAL A 98 -5.87 -27.62 74.72
N LYS A 99 -7.07 -27.52 74.18
CA LYS A 99 -7.91 -28.70 73.83
C LYS A 99 -7.16 -29.67 72.90
N GLN A 100 -6.51 -29.10 71.85
CA GLN A 100 -5.76 -29.92 70.93
C GLN A 100 -4.55 -30.58 71.62
N ALA A 101 -3.81 -29.85 72.45
CA ALA A 101 -2.69 -30.39 73.20
C ALA A 101 -3.10 -31.52 74.17
N LEU A 102 -4.23 -31.37 74.84
CA LEU A 102 -4.77 -32.41 75.72
C LEU A 102 -5.18 -33.69 74.97
N ALA A 103 -5.73 -33.53 73.73
CA ALA A 103 -6.17 -34.65 72.88
C ALA A 103 -4.99 -35.33 72.16
N GLU A 104 -4.12 -34.55 71.53
CA GLU A 104 -3.08 -35.00 70.57
C GLU A 104 -1.64 -34.87 71.09
N GLY A 105 -1.48 -34.34 72.33
CA GLY A 105 -0.17 -34.07 72.91
C GLY A 105 0.48 -32.77 72.51
N TYR A 106 0.03 -32.11 71.41
CA TYR A 106 0.47 -30.84 70.93
C TYR A 106 -0.70 -30.10 70.25
N GLY A 107 -0.78 -28.76 70.41
CA GLY A 107 -1.82 -27.95 69.76
C GLY A 107 -1.30 -26.59 69.33
N GLU A 108 -1.87 -26.07 68.26
CA GLU A 108 -1.55 -24.76 67.74
C GLU A 108 -2.83 -23.96 67.46
N SER A 109 -2.77 -22.67 67.69
CA SER A 109 -3.81 -21.74 67.23
C SER A 109 -3.24 -20.37 66.88
N THR A 110 -4.04 -19.64 66.09
CA THR A 110 -3.74 -18.25 65.71
C THR A 110 -4.99 -17.41 65.94
N ARG A 111 -4.91 -16.37 66.75
CA ARG A 111 -6.05 -15.49 67.02
C ARG A 111 -5.61 -14.07 67.33
N TYR A 112 -6.55 -13.11 67.16
CA TYR A 112 -6.34 -11.74 67.64
C TYR A 112 -6.43 -11.72 69.17
N SER A 113 -5.46 -11.08 69.79
CA SER A 113 -5.52 -10.80 71.23
C SER A 113 -6.54 -9.66 71.48
N ASN A 114 -7.48 -9.90 72.36
CA ASN A 114 -8.44 -8.87 72.77
C ASN A 114 -7.79 -7.71 73.56
N THR A 115 -6.58 -7.96 74.12
CA THR A 115 -5.85 -7.01 74.97
C THR A 115 -4.82 -6.19 74.21
N LEU A 116 -4.19 -6.76 73.15
CA LEU A 116 -3.08 -6.11 72.45
C LEU A 116 -3.37 -5.73 70.99
N SER A 117 -4.59 -6.01 70.49
CA SER A 117 -5.00 -5.77 69.09
C SER A 117 -4.10 -6.43 68.04
N ASP A 118 -3.21 -7.31 68.45
CA ASP A 118 -2.24 -7.99 67.58
C ASP A 118 -2.63 -9.45 67.36
N LYS A 119 -2.28 -9.96 66.21
CA LYS A 119 -2.45 -11.39 65.87
C LYS A 119 -1.35 -12.20 66.56
N GLN A 120 -1.76 -13.12 67.43
CA GLN A 120 -0.82 -13.99 68.16
C GLN A 120 -0.86 -15.42 67.68
N LEU A 121 0.33 -16.03 67.66
CA LEU A 121 0.52 -17.47 67.47
C LEU A 121 0.64 -18.11 68.82
N TYR A 122 -0.11 -19.18 69.03
CA TYR A 122 -0.09 -19.97 70.25
C TYR A 122 0.33 -21.41 69.92
N ALA A 123 1.21 -21.96 70.76
CA ALA A 123 1.55 -23.39 70.74
C ALA A 123 1.40 -23.92 72.17
N ALA A 124 0.93 -25.14 72.30
CA ALA A 124 0.69 -25.80 73.57
C ALA A 124 1.18 -27.25 73.55
N LYS A 125 1.84 -27.69 74.59
CA LYS A 125 2.35 -29.07 74.78
C LYS A 125 1.85 -29.65 76.06
N ARG A 126 1.26 -30.87 75.97
CA ARG A 126 0.87 -31.64 77.19
C ARG A 126 2.05 -32.25 77.84
N LEU A 127 2.11 -32.21 79.18
CA LEU A 127 3.09 -32.85 80.02
C LEU A 127 2.60 -34.24 80.45
N PRO A 128 3.51 -35.08 80.98
CA PRO A 128 3.15 -36.41 81.46
C PRO A 128 2.15 -36.41 82.63
N ASP A 129 2.13 -35.36 83.44
CA ASP A 129 1.22 -35.22 84.57
C ASP A 129 -0.18 -34.75 84.18
N GLY A 130 -0.39 -34.52 82.87
CA GLY A 130 -1.67 -34.03 82.30
C GLY A 130 -1.79 -32.47 82.23
N SER A 131 -0.86 -31.73 82.79
CA SER A 131 -0.83 -30.24 82.66
C SER A 131 -0.32 -29.89 81.29
N VAL A 132 -0.47 -28.58 80.93
CA VAL A 132 -0.12 -28.05 79.58
C VAL A 132 0.75 -26.82 79.73
N VAL A 133 1.89 -26.81 79.02
CA VAL A 133 2.69 -25.60 78.83
C VAL A 133 2.31 -24.98 77.50
N ARG A 134 1.92 -23.70 77.54
CA ARG A 134 1.53 -22.89 76.36
C ARG A 134 2.50 -21.73 76.20
N LEU A 135 3.02 -21.57 74.98
CA LEU A 135 3.76 -20.39 74.57
C LEU A 135 2.95 -19.55 73.58
N SER A 136 3.11 -18.23 73.61
CA SER A 136 2.60 -17.37 72.56
C SER A 136 3.60 -16.30 72.16
N ILE A 137 3.51 -15.94 70.87
CA ILE A 137 4.32 -14.86 70.26
C ILE A 137 3.42 -13.97 69.43
N VAL A 138 3.81 -12.72 69.28
CA VAL A 138 3.13 -11.81 68.34
C VAL A 138 3.55 -12.20 66.91
N GLN A 139 2.54 -12.49 66.09
CA GLN A 139 2.81 -12.76 64.67
C GLN A 139 3.28 -11.48 64.01
N VAL A 140 4.45 -11.54 63.29
CA VAL A 140 4.98 -10.38 62.55
C VAL A 140 3.94 -9.87 61.58
N ALA A 141 3.54 -8.63 61.74
CA ALA A 141 2.61 -7.98 60.83
C ALA A 141 3.22 -7.81 59.43
N VAL A 142 2.40 -7.98 58.40
CA VAL A 142 2.83 -7.75 56.98
C VAL A 142 3.50 -6.40 56.79
N TRP A 143 3.02 -5.37 57.50
CA TRP A 143 3.59 -4.04 57.45
C TRP A 143 5.02 -3.96 58.02
N ALA A 144 5.35 -4.73 59.05
CA ALA A 144 6.69 -4.78 59.62
C ALA A 144 7.68 -5.39 58.59
N LEU A 145 7.26 -6.45 57.87
CA LEU A 145 8.03 -7.03 56.77
C LEU A 145 8.24 -6.06 55.63
N ILE A 146 7.16 -5.30 55.23
CA ILE A 146 7.26 -4.27 54.20
C ILE A 146 8.30 -3.20 54.58
N LEU A 147 8.20 -2.70 55.83
CA LEU A 147 9.16 -1.70 56.34
C LEU A 147 10.58 -2.24 56.42
N GLY A 148 10.79 -3.49 56.85
CA GLY A 148 12.11 -4.12 56.86
C GLY A 148 12.73 -4.28 55.48
N PHE A 149 11.91 -4.50 54.46
CA PHE A 149 12.40 -4.58 53.08
C PHE A 149 12.34 -3.26 52.30
N ALA A 150 11.87 -2.17 52.89
CA ALA A 150 11.72 -0.89 52.21
C ALA A 150 13.05 -0.38 51.58
N GLN A 151 14.13 -0.46 52.29
CA GLN A 151 15.44 -0.02 51.79
C GLN A 151 15.93 -0.84 50.58
N PRO A 152 15.99 -2.17 50.59
CA PRO A 152 16.42 -2.94 49.42
C PRO A 152 15.44 -2.82 48.26
N ILE A 153 14.16 -2.71 48.52
CA ILE A 153 13.14 -2.48 47.48
C ILE A 153 13.38 -1.13 46.78
N CYS A 154 13.61 -0.05 47.52
CA CYS A 154 13.91 1.25 46.96
C CYS A 154 15.18 1.22 46.07
N ILE A 155 16.22 0.52 46.49
CA ILE A 155 17.45 0.38 45.67
C ILE A 155 17.15 -0.32 44.35
N VAL A 156 16.41 -1.44 44.38
CA VAL A 156 16.04 -2.20 43.17
C VAL A 156 15.15 -1.35 42.24
N VAL A 157 14.21 -0.59 42.78
CA VAL A 157 13.37 0.33 42.01
C VAL A 157 14.21 1.38 41.28
N VAL A 158 15.14 2.02 41.96
CA VAL A 158 16.01 3.04 41.38
C VAL A 158 16.87 2.45 40.25
N ILE A 159 17.48 1.27 40.47
CA ILE A 159 18.28 0.58 39.46
C ILE A 159 17.42 0.21 38.24
N ALA A 160 16.24 -0.37 38.45
CA ALA A 160 15.32 -0.73 37.36
C ALA A 160 14.88 0.50 36.56
N PHE A 161 14.62 1.61 37.25
CA PHE A 161 14.26 2.89 36.64
C PHE A 161 15.37 3.43 35.73
N VAL A 162 16.60 3.47 36.24
CA VAL A 162 17.79 3.93 35.48
C VAL A 162 18.03 3.01 34.27
N LEU A 163 17.97 1.71 34.46
CA LEU A 163 18.18 0.74 33.38
C LEU A 163 17.13 0.87 32.28
N THR A 164 15.86 0.99 32.66
CA THR A 164 14.73 1.17 31.71
C THR A 164 14.89 2.48 30.95
N PHE A 165 15.29 3.56 31.61
CA PHE A 165 15.52 4.86 30.98
C PHE A 165 16.65 4.79 29.94
N VAL A 166 17.78 4.16 30.30
CA VAL A 166 18.93 3.99 29.39
C VAL A 166 18.56 3.14 28.19
N LEU A 167 17.89 2.00 28.41
CA LEU A 167 17.45 1.11 27.34
C LEU A 167 16.45 1.80 26.39
N ALA A 168 15.41 2.44 26.94
CA ALA A 168 14.41 3.16 26.16
C ALA A 168 15.05 4.30 25.33
N SER A 169 16.00 5.03 25.92
CA SER A 169 16.73 6.09 25.21
C SER A 169 17.60 5.55 24.06
N ARG A 170 18.26 4.40 24.28
CA ARG A 170 19.08 3.75 23.24
C ARG A 170 18.22 3.20 22.11
N ILE A 171 17.10 2.55 22.42
CA ILE A 171 16.15 2.03 21.42
C ILE A 171 15.55 3.20 20.60
N ALA A 172 15.13 4.27 21.27
CA ALA A 172 14.59 5.45 20.60
C ALA A 172 15.59 6.09 19.63
N LYS A 173 16.86 6.21 20.03
CA LYS A 173 17.91 6.75 19.17
C LYS A 173 18.27 5.81 18.01
N LYS A 174 18.35 4.50 18.25
CA LYS A 174 18.77 3.54 17.24
C LYS A 174 17.71 3.26 16.18
N ILE A 175 16.42 3.25 16.54
CA ILE A 175 15.32 2.90 15.62
C ILE A 175 14.61 4.14 15.08
N VAL A 176 14.26 5.09 15.93
CA VAL A 176 13.38 6.21 15.54
C VAL A 176 14.14 7.34 14.85
N LYS A 177 15.36 7.63 15.30
CA LYS A 177 16.15 8.73 14.73
C LYS A 177 16.48 8.50 13.25
N PRO A 178 16.99 7.34 12.82
CA PRO A 178 17.26 7.08 11.41
C PRO A 178 16.02 7.23 10.52
N ILE A 179 14.86 6.76 10.98
CA ILE A 179 13.61 6.86 10.22
C ILE A 179 13.16 8.31 10.05
N ASN A 180 13.30 9.14 11.10
CA ASN A 180 12.89 10.54 11.03
C ASN A 180 13.88 11.44 10.24
N GLU A 181 15.13 11.04 10.14
CA GLU A 181 16.19 11.77 9.40
C GLU A 181 16.30 11.31 7.95
N MET A 182 15.51 10.31 7.56
CA MET A 182 15.49 9.80 6.19
C MET A 182 14.82 10.79 5.25
N ASP A 183 15.52 11.12 4.16
CA ASP A 183 14.99 11.90 3.05
C ASP A 183 14.20 10.98 2.11
N PRO A 184 12.86 11.10 2.05
CA PRO A 184 12.03 10.28 1.16
C PRO A 184 12.34 10.50 -0.32
N ASP A 185 12.97 11.64 -0.66
CA ASP A 185 13.29 11.99 -2.04
C ASP A 185 14.58 11.33 -2.54
N LYS A 186 15.37 10.73 -1.64
CA LYS A 186 16.64 10.09 -2.00
C LYS A 186 16.80 8.73 -1.30
N PRO A 187 15.87 7.78 -1.47
CA PRO A 187 15.89 6.50 -0.77
C PRO A 187 17.14 5.68 -1.08
N GLU A 188 17.75 5.86 -2.28
CA GLU A 188 18.93 5.11 -2.69
C GLU A 188 20.15 5.37 -1.80
N GLN A 189 20.23 6.54 -1.14
CA GLN A 189 21.34 6.88 -0.24
C GLN A 189 21.39 6.02 1.01
N TYR A 190 20.34 5.29 1.31
CA TYR A 190 20.17 4.49 2.52
C TYR A 190 20.29 2.99 2.28
N TYR A 191 20.41 2.52 1.02
CA TYR A 191 20.54 1.11 0.69
C TYR A 191 21.86 0.53 1.25
N GLY A 192 21.77 -0.67 1.80
CA GLY A 192 22.91 -1.41 2.34
C GLY A 192 23.51 -0.83 3.63
N LYS A 193 22.95 0.25 4.21
CA LYS A 193 23.41 0.77 5.48
C LYS A 193 22.80 -0.02 6.63
N GLU A 194 23.64 -0.47 7.57
CA GLU A 194 23.24 -1.35 8.68
C GLU A 194 22.09 -0.77 9.55
N ASN A 195 22.05 0.55 9.72
CA ASN A 195 21.01 1.23 10.49
C ASN A 195 19.62 1.25 9.82
N TYR A 196 19.51 0.83 8.54
CA TYR A 196 18.27 0.87 7.74
C TYR A 196 17.87 -0.51 7.20
N LYS A 197 18.57 -1.57 7.62
CA LYS A 197 18.36 -2.93 7.11
C LYS A 197 16.91 -3.41 7.29
N GLU A 198 16.29 -3.09 8.42
CA GLU A 198 14.89 -3.48 8.71
C GLU A 198 13.87 -2.68 7.88
N VAL A 199 14.24 -1.50 7.39
CA VAL A 199 13.35 -0.64 6.56
C VAL A 199 13.70 -0.69 5.08
N GLU A 200 14.72 -1.44 4.68
CA GLU A 200 15.16 -1.57 3.29
C GLU A 200 14.05 -2.03 2.33
N PRO A 201 13.18 -3.01 2.67
CA PRO A 201 12.04 -3.37 1.81
C PRO A 201 11.07 -2.21 1.57
N LEU A 202 10.85 -1.37 2.59
CA LEU A 202 10.02 -0.18 2.47
C LEU A 202 10.68 0.88 1.57
N LEU A 203 12.00 1.07 1.68
CA LEU A 203 12.76 1.98 0.83
C LEU A 203 12.70 1.57 -0.65
N LEU A 204 12.86 0.28 -0.94
CA LEU A 204 12.74 -0.27 -2.29
C LEU A 204 11.33 -0.05 -2.86
N HIS A 205 10.30 -0.23 -2.04
CA HIS A 205 8.92 0.01 -2.46
C HIS A 205 8.65 1.48 -2.78
N ILE A 206 9.13 2.40 -1.93
CA ILE A 206 9.02 3.86 -2.17
C ILE A 206 9.74 4.26 -3.46
N ALA A 207 10.96 3.74 -3.69
CA ALA A 207 11.71 4.01 -4.92
C ALA A 207 10.98 3.49 -6.17
N ALA A 208 10.41 2.28 -6.10
CA ALA A 208 9.63 1.71 -7.21
C ALA A 208 8.39 2.55 -7.53
N GLN A 209 7.63 2.95 -6.52
CA GLN A 209 6.45 3.82 -6.69
C GLN A 209 6.82 5.19 -7.27
N ARG A 210 7.90 5.80 -6.79
CA ARG A 210 8.39 7.09 -7.32
C ARG A 210 8.77 6.98 -8.80
N ASN A 211 9.51 5.94 -9.17
CA ASN A 211 9.88 5.71 -10.55
C ASN A 211 8.66 5.49 -11.45
N GLN A 212 7.62 4.81 -10.94
CA GLN A 212 6.36 4.66 -11.65
C GLN A 212 5.64 6.01 -11.83
N LEU A 213 5.50 6.78 -10.76
CA LEU A 213 4.88 8.11 -10.81
C LEU A 213 5.60 9.05 -11.78
N LYS A 214 6.94 9.01 -11.82
CA LYS A 214 7.71 9.81 -12.77
C LYS A 214 7.42 9.43 -14.22
N ARG A 215 7.37 8.13 -14.52
CA ARG A 215 7.00 7.63 -15.86
C ARG A 215 5.58 8.04 -16.26
N ASP A 216 4.64 7.92 -15.32
CA ASP A 216 3.23 8.28 -15.56
C ASP A 216 3.11 9.79 -15.82
N GLN A 217 3.84 10.62 -15.04
CA GLN A 217 3.89 12.07 -15.26
C GLN A 217 4.49 12.43 -16.63
N GLU A 218 5.63 11.85 -17.00
CA GLU A 218 6.24 12.06 -18.31
C GLU A 218 5.29 11.65 -19.45
N GLN A 219 4.51 10.59 -19.26
CA GLN A 219 3.51 10.15 -20.24
C GLN A 219 2.33 11.10 -20.33
N ILE A 220 1.83 11.60 -19.19
CA ILE A 220 0.76 12.60 -19.15
C ILE A 220 1.19 13.90 -19.82
N GLU A 221 2.40 14.40 -19.52
CA GLU A 221 2.95 15.61 -20.14
C GLU A 221 3.08 15.46 -21.65
N LYS A 222 3.62 14.31 -22.11
CA LYS A 222 3.72 14.01 -23.53
C LYS A 222 2.35 13.99 -24.23
N THR A 223 1.37 13.35 -23.59
CA THR A 223 0.00 13.28 -24.13
C THR A 223 -0.66 14.67 -24.17
N ALA A 224 -0.43 15.49 -23.13
CA ALA A 224 -0.93 16.86 -23.07
C ALA A 224 -0.33 17.74 -24.18
N LEU A 225 0.97 17.65 -24.44
CA LEU A 225 1.65 18.35 -25.54
C LEU A 225 1.07 17.96 -26.90
N ILE A 226 0.92 16.66 -27.18
CA ILE A 226 0.32 16.16 -28.42
C ILE A 226 -1.10 16.70 -28.59
N ARG A 227 -1.90 16.73 -27.53
CA ARG A 227 -3.27 17.26 -27.58
C ARG A 227 -3.30 18.78 -27.82
N GLN A 228 -2.39 19.52 -27.19
CA GLN A 228 -2.26 20.96 -27.38
C GLN A 228 -1.86 21.30 -28.82
N GLU A 229 -0.87 20.60 -29.37
CA GLU A 229 -0.42 20.77 -30.76
C GLU A 229 -1.54 20.41 -31.74
N PHE A 230 -2.26 19.32 -31.50
CA PHE A 230 -3.42 18.95 -32.30
C PHE A 230 -4.48 20.05 -32.33
N THR A 231 -4.85 20.61 -31.16
CA THR A 231 -5.86 21.66 -31.06
C THR A 231 -5.41 22.94 -31.78
N ALA A 232 -4.14 23.31 -31.66
CA ALA A 232 -3.59 24.47 -32.35
C ALA A 232 -3.61 24.26 -33.87
N ASN A 233 -3.21 23.10 -34.37
CA ASN A 233 -3.18 22.76 -35.77
C ASN A 233 -4.61 22.74 -36.37
N VAL A 234 -5.59 22.12 -35.69
CA VAL A 234 -7.00 22.15 -36.09
C VAL A 234 -7.50 23.58 -36.24
N SER A 235 -7.22 24.42 -35.24
CA SER A 235 -7.65 25.83 -35.27
C SER A 235 -7.05 26.56 -36.45
N HIS A 236 -5.78 26.33 -36.75
CA HIS A 236 -5.10 26.97 -37.87
C HIS A 236 -5.65 26.49 -39.23
N GLU A 237 -5.81 25.16 -39.39
CA GLU A 237 -6.30 24.57 -40.65
C GLU A 237 -7.79 24.89 -40.92
N LEU A 238 -8.60 25.19 -39.91
CA LEU A 238 -9.97 25.66 -40.05
C LEU A 238 -10.02 27.16 -40.39
N LYS A 239 -9.14 27.97 -39.80
CA LYS A 239 -9.15 29.44 -39.97
C LYS A 239 -8.79 29.86 -41.37
N THR A 240 -7.85 29.17 -42.03
CA THR A 240 -7.38 29.52 -43.38
C THR A 240 -8.49 29.45 -44.44
N PRO A 241 -9.22 28.34 -44.63
CA PRO A 241 -10.30 28.25 -45.60
C PRO A 241 -11.49 29.17 -45.23
N LEU A 242 -11.76 29.38 -43.94
CA LEU A 242 -12.83 30.28 -43.49
C LEU A 242 -12.54 31.72 -43.90
N HIS A 243 -11.29 32.19 -43.73
CA HIS A 243 -10.89 33.54 -44.19
C HIS A 243 -10.98 33.66 -45.72
N ALA A 244 -10.60 32.60 -46.46
CA ALA A 244 -10.71 32.60 -47.91
C ALA A 244 -12.17 32.69 -48.37
N ILE A 245 -13.07 31.91 -47.77
CA ILE A 245 -14.51 31.96 -48.03
C ILE A 245 -15.08 33.36 -47.75
N SER A 246 -14.77 33.91 -46.55
CA SER A 246 -15.24 35.25 -46.15
C SER A 246 -14.72 36.32 -47.09
N GLY A 247 -13.44 36.29 -47.48
CA GLY A 247 -12.87 37.26 -48.39
C GLY A 247 -13.47 37.19 -49.82
N TYR A 248 -13.66 35.99 -50.34
CA TYR A 248 -14.33 35.86 -51.65
C TYR A 248 -15.80 36.30 -51.62
N ALA A 249 -16.51 35.99 -50.52
CA ALA A 249 -17.89 36.40 -50.33
C ALA A 249 -18.01 37.94 -50.23
N GLU A 250 -17.13 38.59 -49.48
CA GLU A 250 -17.08 40.06 -49.32
C GLU A 250 -16.80 40.76 -50.66
N LEU A 251 -15.88 40.25 -51.47
CA LEU A 251 -15.58 40.78 -52.79
C LEU A 251 -16.80 40.69 -53.75
N LEU A 252 -17.55 39.57 -53.68
CA LEU A 252 -18.79 39.39 -54.46
C LEU A 252 -19.89 40.35 -53.97
N GLU A 253 -20.09 40.48 -52.65
CA GLU A 253 -21.10 41.27 -52.01
C GLU A 253 -20.91 42.78 -52.34
N ASN A 254 -19.67 43.24 -52.31
CA ASN A 254 -19.32 44.66 -52.60
C ASN A 254 -19.26 45.00 -54.13
N GLY A 255 -19.56 44.06 -54.98
CA GLY A 255 -19.51 44.22 -56.43
C GLY A 255 -18.09 44.55 -56.99
N MET A 256 -17.06 44.10 -56.24
CA MET A 256 -15.65 44.30 -56.63
C MET A 256 -15.14 43.22 -57.62
N VAL A 257 -16.00 42.29 -58.03
CA VAL A 257 -15.70 41.19 -58.95
C VAL A 257 -16.37 41.49 -60.29
N LYS A 258 -15.65 41.37 -61.40
CA LYS A 258 -16.23 41.48 -62.75
C LYS A 258 -17.26 40.38 -62.96
N GLU A 259 -18.24 40.58 -63.80
CA GLU A 259 -19.35 39.65 -64.07
C GLU A 259 -18.84 38.32 -64.59
N GLU A 260 -17.78 38.27 -65.36
CA GLU A 260 -17.09 37.08 -65.88
C GLU A 260 -16.39 36.26 -64.80
N ASP A 261 -16.00 36.88 -63.66
CA ASP A 261 -15.30 36.26 -62.57
C ASP A 261 -16.23 35.78 -61.42
N ILE A 262 -17.53 36.16 -61.44
CA ILE A 262 -18.49 35.75 -60.40
C ILE A 262 -18.56 34.22 -60.25
N LYS A 263 -18.65 33.50 -61.36
CA LYS A 263 -18.71 32.03 -61.37
C LYS A 263 -17.41 31.35 -60.87
N PRO A 264 -16.21 31.81 -61.29
CA PRO A 264 -14.94 31.39 -60.70
C PRO A 264 -14.85 31.62 -59.20
N PHE A 265 -15.25 32.80 -58.69
CA PHE A 265 -15.21 33.10 -57.25
C PHE A 265 -16.18 32.23 -56.44
N ALA A 266 -17.41 32.05 -56.95
CA ALA A 266 -18.36 31.12 -56.34
C ALA A 266 -17.82 29.66 -56.30
N GLY A 267 -17.09 29.28 -57.36
CA GLY A 267 -16.39 27.98 -57.41
C GLY A 267 -15.30 27.86 -56.36
N LYS A 268 -14.52 28.92 -56.08
CA LYS A 268 -13.52 28.96 -55.02
C LYS A 268 -14.16 28.81 -53.65
N ILE A 269 -15.25 29.54 -53.37
CA ILE A 269 -16.00 29.40 -52.09
C ILE A 269 -16.48 27.95 -51.91
N ARG A 270 -17.06 27.34 -52.93
CA ARG A 270 -17.55 25.97 -52.88
C ARG A 270 -16.41 24.99 -52.59
N ASN A 271 -15.24 25.17 -53.23
CA ASN A 271 -14.09 24.28 -53.04
C ASN A 271 -13.54 24.37 -51.59
N GLU A 272 -13.41 25.60 -51.06
CA GLU A 272 -12.95 25.78 -49.68
C GLU A 272 -13.97 25.27 -48.67
N SER A 273 -15.28 25.40 -48.92
CA SER A 273 -16.33 24.81 -48.10
C SER A 273 -16.25 23.28 -48.09
N SER A 274 -16.07 22.64 -49.24
CA SER A 274 -15.92 21.22 -49.36
C SER A 274 -14.65 20.70 -48.64
N ARG A 275 -13.56 21.47 -48.72
CA ARG A 275 -12.32 21.17 -47.98
C ARG A 275 -12.53 21.24 -46.46
N MET A 276 -13.27 22.25 -45.97
CA MET A 276 -13.62 22.33 -44.53
C MET A 276 -14.45 21.15 -44.07
N THR A 277 -15.47 20.77 -44.87
CA THR A 277 -16.33 19.62 -44.54
C THR A 277 -15.45 18.34 -44.38
N LYS A 278 -14.58 18.09 -45.36
CA LYS A 278 -13.65 16.94 -45.32
C LYS A 278 -12.73 16.98 -44.09
N LEU A 279 -12.20 18.16 -43.74
CA LEU A 279 -11.34 18.33 -42.57
C LEU A 279 -12.08 17.99 -41.26
N VAL A 280 -13.35 18.46 -41.14
CA VAL A 280 -14.19 18.17 -39.98
C VAL A 280 -14.49 16.65 -39.89
N GLU A 281 -14.80 15.99 -41.01
CA GLU A 281 -15.03 14.55 -41.08
C GLU A 281 -13.77 13.77 -40.64
N ASP A 282 -12.59 14.15 -41.17
CA ASP A 282 -11.31 13.54 -40.83
C ASP A 282 -10.99 13.70 -39.33
N ILE A 283 -11.30 14.86 -38.69
CA ILE A 283 -11.13 15.09 -37.25
C ILE A 283 -12.07 14.21 -36.45
N ILE A 284 -13.35 14.08 -36.82
CA ILE A 284 -14.34 13.24 -36.16
C ILE A 284 -13.89 11.77 -36.23
N GLU A 285 -13.46 11.33 -37.42
CA GLU A 285 -12.97 9.95 -37.62
C GLU A 285 -11.74 9.68 -36.74
N LEU A 286 -10.75 10.57 -36.77
CA LEU A 286 -9.54 10.44 -35.95
C LEU A 286 -9.88 10.40 -34.44
N THR A 287 -10.83 11.23 -33.99
CA THR A 287 -11.26 11.24 -32.59
C THR A 287 -11.93 9.92 -32.18
N LYS A 288 -12.73 9.32 -33.05
CA LYS A 288 -13.31 7.99 -32.81
C LYS A 288 -12.24 6.90 -32.73
N LEU A 289 -11.23 6.99 -33.59
CA LEU A 289 -10.09 6.06 -33.61
C LEU A 289 -9.21 6.22 -32.34
N ASP A 290 -8.97 7.46 -31.89
CA ASP A 290 -8.20 7.74 -30.66
C ASP A 290 -8.85 7.15 -29.41
N ASN A 291 -10.19 7.07 -29.38
CA ASN A 291 -10.95 6.42 -28.30
C ASN A 291 -10.96 4.88 -28.40
N GLY A 292 -10.06 4.31 -29.21
CA GLY A 292 -9.91 2.86 -29.33
C GLY A 292 -11.01 2.14 -30.12
N GLY A 293 -11.88 2.88 -30.82
CA GLY A 293 -12.96 2.30 -31.60
C GLY A 293 -14.01 1.55 -30.76
N ALA A 294 -14.13 1.86 -29.46
CA ALA A 294 -15.01 1.14 -28.52
C ALA A 294 -16.50 1.16 -28.91
N GLU A 295 -16.92 2.15 -29.70
CA GLU A 295 -18.30 2.30 -30.19
C GLU A 295 -18.49 1.72 -31.60
N MET A 296 -17.46 1.12 -32.22
CA MET A 296 -17.51 0.60 -33.57
C MET A 296 -17.81 -0.91 -33.58
N GLU A 297 -18.70 -1.32 -34.47
CA GLU A 297 -19.09 -2.73 -34.59
C GLU A 297 -18.07 -3.51 -35.43
N TRP A 298 -17.67 -4.66 -34.92
CA TRP A 298 -16.78 -5.60 -35.61
C TRP A 298 -17.59 -6.65 -36.37
N GLU A 299 -17.38 -6.71 -37.68
CA GLU A 299 -18.09 -7.59 -38.58
C GLU A 299 -17.14 -8.52 -39.35
N ASP A 300 -17.65 -9.58 -39.90
CA ASP A 300 -16.94 -10.42 -40.87
C ASP A 300 -16.96 -9.74 -42.24
N CYS A 301 -15.80 -9.30 -42.70
CA CYS A 301 -15.61 -8.52 -43.93
C CYS A 301 -14.76 -9.30 -44.95
N ASN A 302 -14.93 -8.97 -46.21
CA ASN A 302 -14.01 -9.37 -47.28
C ASN A 302 -13.18 -8.15 -47.71
N LEU A 303 -11.88 -8.17 -47.39
CA LEU A 303 -10.98 -7.02 -47.65
C LEU A 303 -10.83 -6.74 -49.15
N LEU A 304 -10.89 -7.77 -50.04
CA LEU A 304 -10.82 -7.56 -51.47
C LEU A 304 -12.05 -6.74 -51.93
N ARG A 305 -13.25 -7.08 -51.50
CA ARG A 305 -14.47 -6.31 -51.87
C ARG A 305 -14.43 -4.88 -51.35
N ILE A 306 -13.89 -4.67 -50.18
CA ILE A 306 -13.69 -3.30 -49.65
C ILE A 306 -12.70 -2.53 -50.51
N ALA A 307 -11.64 -3.20 -51.01
CA ALA A 307 -10.63 -2.58 -51.88
C ALA A 307 -11.26 -2.20 -53.25
N GLU A 308 -12.06 -3.09 -53.83
CA GLU A 308 -12.79 -2.83 -55.08
C GLU A 308 -13.72 -1.61 -54.91
N ASN A 309 -14.54 -1.58 -53.85
CA ASN A 309 -15.44 -0.44 -53.58
C ASN A 309 -14.68 0.89 -53.35
N ALA A 310 -13.52 0.87 -52.68
CA ALA A 310 -12.71 2.07 -52.46
C ALA A 310 -12.12 2.59 -53.78
N VAL A 311 -11.66 1.71 -54.64
CA VAL A 311 -11.11 2.05 -55.96
C VAL A 311 -12.23 2.58 -56.88
N ASP A 312 -13.38 1.91 -56.93
CA ASP A 312 -14.53 2.36 -57.72
C ASP A 312 -14.98 3.77 -57.35
N SER A 313 -14.94 4.14 -56.07
CA SER A 313 -15.30 5.48 -55.60
C SER A 313 -14.28 6.55 -56.02
N LEU A 314 -13.08 6.16 -56.42
CA LEU A 314 -11.98 7.06 -56.85
C LEU A 314 -11.79 7.06 -58.40
N ASP A 315 -12.58 6.29 -59.16
CA ASP A 315 -12.45 6.17 -60.62
C ASP A 315 -12.54 7.49 -61.37
N ALA A 316 -13.50 8.36 -60.98
CA ALA A 316 -13.62 9.69 -61.57
C ALA A 316 -12.36 10.58 -61.33
N ALA A 317 -11.75 10.50 -60.14
CA ALA A 317 -10.55 11.24 -59.81
C ALA A 317 -9.32 10.69 -60.57
N ALA A 318 -9.21 9.37 -60.66
CA ALA A 318 -8.12 8.72 -61.42
C ALA A 318 -8.23 9.02 -62.92
N SER A 319 -9.42 8.91 -63.48
CA SER A 319 -9.68 9.21 -64.90
C SER A 319 -9.39 10.70 -65.23
N ALA A 320 -9.74 11.65 -64.35
CA ALA A 320 -9.43 13.09 -64.53
C ALA A 320 -7.91 13.38 -64.63
N LEU A 321 -7.08 12.54 -64.04
CA LEU A 321 -5.61 12.65 -64.04
C LEU A 321 -4.94 11.67 -65.02
N ASN A 322 -5.72 10.89 -65.78
CA ASN A 322 -5.24 9.81 -66.69
C ASN A 322 -4.40 8.79 -65.95
N ILE A 323 -4.81 8.39 -64.74
CA ILE A 323 -4.13 7.37 -63.93
C ILE A 323 -4.85 6.01 -64.05
N THR A 324 -4.11 4.94 -64.30
CA THR A 324 -4.64 3.61 -64.34
C THR A 324 -4.62 3.00 -62.95
N VAL A 325 -5.80 2.60 -62.45
CA VAL A 325 -5.88 1.92 -61.12
C VAL A 325 -6.28 0.45 -61.34
N SER A 326 -5.54 -0.44 -60.69
CA SER A 326 -5.84 -1.90 -60.79
C SER A 326 -5.93 -2.50 -59.38
N VAL A 327 -6.92 -3.43 -59.22
CA VAL A 327 -7.08 -4.24 -58.01
C VAL A 327 -6.82 -5.70 -58.35
N ASP A 328 -5.94 -6.36 -57.64
CA ASP A 328 -5.62 -7.78 -57.81
C ASP A 328 -5.60 -8.48 -56.44
N GLY A 329 -6.05 -9.71 -56.41
CA GLY A 329 -6.05 -10.50 -55.19
C GLY A 329 -7.05 -11.66 -55.17
N THR A 330 -7.18 -12.25 -54.05
CA THR A 330 -8.14 -13.31 -53.78
C THR A 330 -9.03 -12.97 -52.58
N ASP A 331 -10.16 -13.62 -52.45
CA ASP A 331 -11.04 -13.45 -51.27
C ASP A 331 -10.28 -13.48 -49.97
N ALA A 332 -10.40 -12.43 -49.23
CA ALA A 332 -9.67 -12.20 -47.96
C ALA A 332 -10.64 -11.93 -46.80
N PRO A 333 -11.23 -12.99 -46.21
CA PRO A 333 -12.11 -12.83 -45.08
C PRO A 333 -11.33 -12.41 -43.83
N ILE A 334 -11.72 -11.29 -43.24
CA ILE A 334 -11.16 -10.79 -42.01
C ILE A 334 -12.26 -10.31 -41.07
N LYS A 335 -12.03 -10.38 -39.76
CA LYS A 335 -12.89 -9.72 -38.78
C LYS A 335 -12.39 -8.31 -38.53
N GLY A 336 -13.19 -7.31 -38.85
CA GLY A 336 -12.80 -5.93 -38.76
C GLY A 336 -13.97 -4.95 -38.68
N ILE A 337 -13.67 -3.68 -38.67
CA ILE A 337 -14.65 -2.58 -38.72
C ILE A 337 -14.74 -2.13 -40.20
N PRO A 338 -15.84 -2.40 -40.92
CA PRO A 338 -15.90 -2.21 -42.37
C PRO A 338 -15.55 -0.78 -42.81
N GLN A 339 -16.12 0.21 -42.11
CA GLN A 339 -15.91 1.62 -42.42
C GLN A 339 -14.47 2.05 -42.23
N THR A 340 -13.82 1.54 -41.19
CA THR A 340 -12.40 1.84 -40.89
C THR A 340 -11.47 1.17 -41.89
N LEU A 341 -11.77 -0.07 -42.29
CA LEU A 341 -11.04 -0.77 -43.36
C LEU A 341 -11.17 -0.07 -44.70
N TYR A 342 -12.39 0.42 -45.03
CA TYR A 342 -12.60 1.25 -46.21
C TYR A 342 -11.79 2.54 -46.15
N SER A 343 -11.76 3.22 -45.02
CA SER A 343 -10.99 4.44 -44.82
C SER A 343 -9.48 4.22 -45.03
N ILE A 344 -8.91 3.09 -44.61
CA ILE A 344 -7.50 2.72 -44.89
C ILE A 344 -7.27 2.70 -46.41
N LEU A 345 -8.10 1.97 -47.14
CA LEU A 345 -7.96 1.79 -48.58
C LEU A 345 -8.19 3.11 -49.33
N TYR A 346 -9.26 3.82 -49.00
CA TYR A 346 -9.58 5.11 -49.61
C TYR A 346 -8.46 6.13 -49.45
N ASN A 347 -7.94 6.32 -48.23
CA ASN A 347 -6.88 7.33 -47.97
C ASN A 347 -5.56 6.95 -48.64
N LEU A 348 -5.20 5.67 -48.69
CA LEU A 348 -3.98 5.25 -49.36
C LEU A 348 -4.10 5.38 -50.90
N CYS A 349 -5.22 4.98 -51.49
CA CYS A 349 -5.48 5.09 -52.92
C CYS A 349 -5.65 6.57 -53.36
N ASP A 350 -6.36 7.38 -52.57
CA ASP A 350 -6.54 8.84 -52.84
C ASP A 350 -5.15 9.53 -52.88
N ASN A 351 -4.29 9.22 -51.91
CA ASN A 351 -2.92 9.74 -51.91
C ASN A 351 -2.12 9.24 -53.10
N ALA A 352 -2.23 7.94 -53.46
CA ALA A 352 -1.53 7.34 -54.59
C ALA A 352 -1.95 7.97 -55.94
N ILE A 353 -3.21 8.43 -56.07
CA ILE A 353 -3.72 9.13 -57.24
C ILE A 353 -3.29 10.61 -57.19
N LYS A 354 -3.47 11.33 -56.10
CA LYS A 354 -3.19 12.76 -55.95
C LYS A 354 -1.71 13.12 -56.15
N TYR A 355 -0.82 12.25 -55.67
CA TYR A 355 0.63 12.48 -55.76
C TYR A 355 1.28 11.73 -56.92
N ASN A 356 0.49 11.29 -57.92
CA ASN A 356 0.99 10.69 -59.14
C ASN A 356 1.17 11.69 -60.26
N HIS A 357 1.83 11.25 -61.34
CA HIS A 357 1.94 12.00 -62.57
C HIS A 357 0.88 11.54 -63.59
N ALA A 358 0.58 12.38 -64.57
CA ALA A 358 -0.35 12.02 -65.63
C ALA A 358 0.19 10.81 -66.44
N GLY A 359 -0.68 9.79 -66.67
CA GLY A 359 -0.27 8.52 -67.28
C GLY A 359 0.39 7.52 -66.37
N GLY A 360 0.43 7.82 -65.02
CA GLY A 360 0.95 6.89 -64.04
C GLY A 360 -0.03 5.77 -63.68
N SER A 361 0.36 4.93 -62.75
CA SER A 361 -0.45 3.78 -62.33
C SER A 361 -0.49 3.64 -60.80
N VAL A 362 -1.59 3.06 -60.30
CA VAL A 362 -1.80 2.62 -58.89
C VAL A 362 -2.20 1.14 -58.91
N SER A 363 -1.47 0.33 -58.16
CA SER A 363 -1.76 -1.09 -58.05
C SER A 363 -2.12 -1.41 -56.57
N VAL A 364 -3.31 -1.98 -56.36
CA VAL A 364 -3.79 -2.47 -55.10
C VAL A 364 -3.76 -3.98 -55.11
N LYS A 365 -3.01 -4.61 -54.19
CA LYS A 365 -2.91 -6.05 -54.08
C LYS A 365 -3.33 -6.55 -52.73
N VAL A 366 -4.29 -7.52 -52.69
CA VAL A 366 -4.78 -8.16 -51.48
C VAL A 366 -4.36 -9.60 -51.44
N CYS A 367 -3.51 -9.96 -50.47
CA CYS A 367 -2.95 -11.30 -50.34
C CYS A 367 -3.31 -11.88 -48.94
N PRO A 368 -4.29 -12.76 -48.83
CA PRO A 368 -4.58 -13.46 -47.60
C PRO A 368 -3.50 -14.45 -47.25
N GLN A 369 -3.07 -14.49 -45.99
CA GLN A 369 -2.18 -15.45 -45.39
C GLN A 369 -2.87 -16.21 -44.27
N LYS A 370 -2.25 -17.24 -43.70
CA LYS A 370 -2.85 -18.14 -42.72
C LYS A 370 -3.48 -17.41 -41.50
N ASN A 371 -2.85 -16.36 -40.98
CA ASN A 371 -3.30 -15.65 -39.79
C ASN A 371 -3.46 -14.13 -40.01
N GLU A 372 -3.03 -13.60 -41.13
CA GLU A 372 -3.05 -12.16 -41.43
C GLU A 372 -3.31 -11.97 -42.91
N THR A 373 -3.82 -10.81 -43.28
CA THR A 373 -3.97 -10.40 -44.68
C THR A 373 -3.02 -9.23 -44.95
N VAL A 374 -2.29 -9.33 -46.03
CA VAL A 374 -1.36 -8.30 -46.52
C VAL A 374 -2.00 -7.53 -47.64
N LEU A 375 -2.14 -6.23 -47.45
CA LEU A 375 -2.62 -5.25 -48.40
C LEU A 375 -1.42 -4.43 -48.86
N THR A 376 -1.14 -4.39 -50.16
CA THR A 376 -0.07 -3.59 -50.76
C THR A 376 -0.66 -2.60 -51.74
N ILE A 377 -0.39 -1.31 -51.53
CA ILE A 377 -0.76 -0.22 -52.43
C ILE A 377 0.53 0.39 -52.96
N ARG A 378 0.71 0.35 -54.30
CA ARG A 378 1.90 0.86 -54.97
C ARG A 378 1.50 1.87 -56.04
N ASP A 379 2.16 3.02 -56.06
CA ASP A 379 2.02 4.05 -57.08
C ASP A 379 3.35 4.28 -57.84
N THR A 380 3.25 4.97 -58.97
CA THR A 380 4.41 5.42 -59.76
C THR A 380 4.64 6.92 -59.65
N GLY A 381 4.18 7.53 -58.54
CA GLY A 381 4.16 8.97 -58.33
C GLY A 381 5.51 9.58 -57.96
N VAL A 382 5.45 10.78 -57.37
CA VAL A 382 6.62 11.59 -57.04
C VAL A 382 7.57 10.97 -55.99
N GLY A 383 7.04 10.05 -55.19
CA GLY A 383 7.76 9.44 -54.08
C GLY A 383 7.90 10.37 -52.86
N ILE A 384 8.44 9.83 -51.76
CA ILE A 384 8.61 10.49 -50.47
C ILE A 384 10.07 10.45 -50.05
N PRO A 385 10.69 11.60 -49.71
CA PRO A 385 12.07 11.64 -49.22
C PRO A 385 12.26 10.77 -47.98
N GLU A 386 13.42 10.14 -47.84
CA GLU A 386 13.71 9.19 -46.76
C GLU A 386 13.53 9.82 -45.37
N GLU A 387 14.00 11.07 -45.18
CA GLU A 387 13.84 11.84 -43.94
C GLU A 387 12.39 12.16 -43.56
N CYS A 388 11.45 12.05 -44.50
CA CYS A 388 10.04 12.33 -44.27
C CYS A 388 9.20 11.06 -44.05
N GLN A 389 9.71 9.86 -44.38
CA GLN A 389 8.93 8.62 -44.37
C GLN A 389 8.36 8.23 -43.00
N ASP A 390 9.08 8.50 -41.92
CA ASP A 390 8.56 8.26 -40.56
C ASP A 390 7.53 9.31 -40.16
N ARG A 391 7.68 10.54 -40.66
CA ARG A 391 6.87 11.70 -40.28
C ARG A 391 5.56 11.83 -41.04
N VAL A 392 5.43 11.20 -42.21
CA VAL A 392 4.19 11.28 -43.00
C VAL A 392 2.96 10.73 -42.28
N PHE A 393 3.15 9.97 -41.20
CA PHE A 393 2.06 9.47 -40.33
C PHE A 393 1.75 10.41 -39.16
N GLU A 394 2.48 11.53 -39.00
CA GLU A 394 2.17 12.56 -38.01
C GLU A 394 0.95 13.35 -38.45
N ARG A 395 0.13 13.81 -37.50
CA ARG A 395 -1.08 14.60 -37.77
C ARG A 395 -0.73 15.95 -38.38
N PHE A 396 -1.41 16.36 -39.44
CA PHE A 396 -1.18 17.60 -40.18
C PHE A 396 0.21 17.71 -40.83
N TYR A 397 1.00 16.64 -40.87
CA TYR A 397 2.28 16.65 -41.52
C TYR A 397 2.12 16.59 -43.05
N ARG A 398 2.91 17.39 -43.75
CA ARG A 398 2.97 17.47 -45.22
C ARG A 398 4.42 17.68 -45.62
N VAL A 399 4.88 16.96 -46.62
CA VAL A 399 6.26 17.02 -47.10
C VAL A 399 6.57 18.41 -47.69
N ASP A 400 5.62 19.01 -48.43
CA ASP A 400 5.72 20.36 -48.98
C ASP A 400 4.46 21.16 -48.74
N ARG A 401 4.57 22.30 -48.02
CA ARG A 401 3.43 23.18 -47.72
C ARG A 401 3.07 24.12 -48.86
N SER A 402 4.02 24.41 -49.78
CA SER A 402 3.82 25.41 -50.86
C SER A 402 3.10 24.85 -52.06
N HIS A 403 3.37 23.64 -52.51
CA HIS A 403 2.69 22.99 -53.62
C HIS A 403 1.41 22.24 -53.22
N SER A 404 1.26 21.96 -51.95
CA SER A 404 0.13 21.16 -51.43
C SER A 404 -1.19 21.89 -51.28
N THR A 405 -1.21 23.22 -51.41
CA THR A 405 -2.46 24.03 -51.50
C THR A 405 -3.21 23.79 -52.82
N GLU A 406 -2.53 23.50 -53.90
CA GLU A 406 -3.15 23.18 -55.21
C GLU A 406 -3.67 21.73 -55.25
N ILE A 407 -3.04 20.76 -54.54
CA ILE A 407 -3.36 19.33 -54.54
C ILE A 407 -4.45 18.99 -53.51
N GLY A 408 -4.70 19.86 -52.51
CA GLY A 408 -5.87 19.76 -51.60
C GLY A 408 -5.83 18.56 -50.65
N GLY A 409 -5.00 18.58 -49.62
CA GLY A 409 -4.99 17.54 -48.58
C GLY A 409 -5.13 18.14 -47.17
N THR A 410 -5.72 17.40 -46.22
CA THR A 410 -5.88 17.77 -44.80
C THR A 410 -4.64 17.47 -43.96
N GLY A 411 -3.74 16.63 -44.43
CA GLY A 411 -2.60 16.10 -43.65
C GLY A 411 -3.04 15.12 -42.54
N LEU A 412 -4.30 14.69 -42.51
CA LEU A 412 -4.82 13.74 -41.53
C LEU A 412 -4.95 12.31 -42.10
N GLY A 413 -5.07 12.12 -43.42
CA GLY A 413 -5.37 10.83 -44.04
C GLY A 413 -4.42 9.71 -43.63
N LEU A 414 -3.07 9.93 -43.70
CA LEU A 414 -2.10 8.89 -43.30
C LEU A 414 -2.08 8.65 -41.77
N SER A 415 -2.37 9.65 -40.96
CA SER A 415 -2.54 9.47 -39.51
C SER A 415 -3.80 8.64 -39.19
N ILE A 416 -4.90 8.85 -39.91
CA ILE A 416 -6.11 8.02 -39.82
C ILE A 416 -5.77 6.57 -40.21
N VAL A 417 -5.07 6.36 -41.32
CA VAL A 417 -4.61 5.01 -41.74
C VAL A 417 -3.82 4.32 -40.63
N LYS A 418 -2.85 5.01 -40.05
CA LYS A 418 -2.01 4.45 -38.96
C LYS A 418 -2.86 4.03 -37.75
N HIS A 419 -3.77 4.90 -37.27
CA HIS A 419 -4.64 4.59 -36.14
C HIS A 419 -5.64 3.46 -36.47
N ALA A 420 -6.22 3.48 -37.65
CA ALA A 420 -7.11 2.44 -38.13
C ALA A 420 -6.44 1.06 -38.19
N VAL A 421 -5.21 1.00 -38.71
CA VAL A 421 -4.40 -0.24 -38.72
C VAL A 421 -4.07 -0.69 -37.30
N MET A 422 -3.73 0.23 -36.39
CA MET A 422 -3.42 -0.09 -35.00
C MET A 422 -4.64 -0.67 -34.26
N ILE A 423 -5.85 -0.12 -34.46
CA ILE A 423 -7.10 -0.67 -33.85
C ILE A 423 -7.31 -2.12 -34.29
N HIS A 424 -7.00 -2.46 -35.55
CA HIS A 424 -7.09 -3.84 -36.05
C HIS A 424 -5.92 -4.72 -35.59
N GLY A 425 -4.99 -4.22 -34.74
CA GLY A 425 -3.80 -4.95 -34.30
C GLY A 425 -2.80 -5.21 -35.44
N GLY A 426 -2.92 -4.44 -36.51
CA GLY A 426 -2.09 -4.54 -37.70
C GLY A 426 -0.82 -3.71 -37.63
N ARG A 427 -0.08 -3.69 -38.73
CA ARG A 427 1.13 -2.89 -38.92
C ARG A 427 1.17 -2.30 -40.34
N ILE A 428 1.72 -1.09 -40.48
CA ILE A 428 1.95 -0.44 -41.76
C ILE A 428 3.46 -0.19 -41.98
N LYS A 429 3.93 -0.40 -43.20
CA LYS A 429 5.27 -0.10 -43.63
C LYS A 429 5.23 0.71 -44.93
N ILE A 430 6.21 1.58 -45.12
CA ILE A 430 6.38 2.38 -46.32
C ILE A 430 7.73 2.05 -46.97
N LYS A 431 7.75 2.03 -48.29
CA LYS A 431 8.95 2.03 -49.12
C LYS A 431 8.74 3.06 -50.21
N SER A 432 9.56 4.06 -50.28
CA SER A 432 9.42 5.12 -51.28
C SER A 432 10.78 5.63 -51.74
N GLU A 433 10.86 6.01 -52.99
CA GLU A 433 12.03 6.65 -53.57
C GLU A 433 11.56 7.79 -54.50
N ILE A 434 12.19 8.95 -54.37
CA ILE A 434 11.83 10.14 -55.16
C ILE A 434 11.89 9.80 -56.66
N GLY A 435 10.84 10.12 -57.40
CA GLY A 435 10.67 9.87 -58.82
C GLY A 435 10.40 8.43 -59.25
N LYS A 436 10.29 7.46 -58.28
CA LYS A 436 9.95 6.07 -58.56
C LYS A 436 8.60 5.62 -57.97
N GLY A 437 7.98 6.48 -57.11
CA GLY A 437 6.72 6.20 -56.47
C GLY A 437 6.84 5.68 -55.06
N THR A 438 5.71 5.25 -54.50
CA THR A 438 5.57 4.80 -53.13
C THR A 438 4.88 3.46 -53.05
N GLU A 439 5.29 2.61 -52.10
CA GLU A 439 4.67 1.34 -51.77
C GLU A 439 4.30 1.35 -50.28
N PHE A 440 3.04 1.27 -49.99
CA PHE A 440 2.52 1.03 -48.61
C PHE A 440 2.16 -0.46 -48.46
N VAL A 441 2.67 -1.08 -47.41
CA VAL A 441 2.36 -2.46 -47.03
C VAL A 441 1.66 -2.47 -45.69
N VAL A 442 0.38 -2.80 -45.71
CA VAL A 442 -0.48 -2.91 -44.51
C VAL A 442 -0.71 -4.39 -44.21
N THR A 443 -0.45 -4.81 -43.02
CA THR A 443 -0.70 -6.18 -42.59
C THR A 443 -1.75 -6.15 -41.47
N ILE A 444 -2.86 -6.86 -41.65
CA ILE A 444 -3.98 -6.90 -40.70
C ILE A 444 -4.20 -8.35 -40.29
N PRO A 445 -4.25 -8.69 -38.99
CA PRO A 445 -4.64 -10.01 -38.50
C PRO A 445 -6.04 -10.39 -38.95
N ASN A 446 -6.26 -11.62 -39.43
CA ASN A 446 -7.57 -12.08 -39.86
C ASN A 446 -8.59 -12.15 -38.71
N LYS A 447 -8.09 -12.27 -37.46
CA LYS A 447 -8.89 -12.16 -36.24
C LYS A 447 -8.21 -11.17 -35.28
N PRO A 448 -8.95 -10.21 -34.71
CA PRO A 448 -8.36 -9.29 -33.76
C PRO A 448 -7.79 -10.08 -32.58
N LYS A 449 -6.59 -9.75 -32.14
CA LYS A 449 -6.15 -10.15 -30.79
C LYS A 449 -7.11 -9.46 -29.85
N GLN A 450 -7.90 -10.25 -29.09
CA GLN A 450 -8.69 -9.70 -27.98
C GLN A 450 -7.73 -8.80 -27.18
N MET A 451 -8.05 -7.52 -27.10
CA MET A 451 -7.45 -6.67 -26.09
C MET A 451 -7.91 -7.23 -24.75
N LEU A 452 -7.01 -7.91 -24.04
CA LEU A 452 -7.12 -8.24 -22.63
C LEU A 452 -6.96 -6.95 -21.79
#